data_903c3f6019b246b0b459c0dcf105665f
#
_entry.id   903c3f6019b246b0b459c0dcf105665f
#
_cell.length_a   1.000
_cell.length_b   1.000
_cell.length_c   1.000
_cell.angle_alpha   90.00
_cell.angle_beta   90.00
_cell.angle_gamma   90.00
#
_symmetry.space_group_name_H-M   'P 1'
#
loop_
_entity.id
_entity.type
_entity.pdbx_description
1 polymer ?
#
loop_
_entity_poly.entity_id
_entity_poly.type
_entity_poly.pdbx_seq_one_letter_code
_entity_poly.pdbx_strand_id
1 'polypeptide(L)'
;ATLAGLWKLSQLVMFYDKNDIQIAGKTSRCDSTNYANLFKAMNWDVQEIDGHDHEAIRKAIEIAQTSPLPSIIIGNTTIAKGSATLENKSQSHGAPFSPEEIIRTKQNLGLPDDESFYCPVEVKKYFQRNFKSIQQLISDSDERKDSDIFDISSELKNIDLVDFDPNDVIATRKAFGMSLDKFSSHIPTIVGGSADLDGSN
;
A
#
# COMPACT_ATOMS: atom_id res chain seq x y z
N ALA A 1 -3.84 9.69 4.78
CA ALA A 1 -5.20 9.14 4.93
C ALA A 1 -6.26 10.23 4.70
N THR A 2 -6.17 11.41 5.30
CA THR A 2 -7.16 12.50 5.16
C THR A 2 -7.34 12.96 3.71
N LEU A 3 -6.27 13.21 2.97
CA LEU A 3 -6.33 13.60 1.56
C LEU A 3 -6.96 12.51 0.67
N ALA A 4 -6.67 11.25 0.94
CA ALA A 4 -7.28 10.15 0.19
C ALA A 4 -8.81 10.14 0.34
N GLY A 5 -9.31 10.36 1.56
CA GLY A 5 -10.75 10.49 1.80
C GLY A 5 -11.35 11.75 1.17
N LEU A 6 -10.66 12.90 1.27
CA LEU A 6 -11.07 14.16 0.65
C LEU A 6 -11.21 14.02 -0.87
N TRP A 7 -10.22 13.40 -1.52
CA TRP A 7 -10.18 13.21 -2.97
C TRP A 7 -10.96 11.96 -3.44
N LYS A 8 -11.52 11.19 -2.48
CA LYS A 8 -12.29 9.97 -2.78
C LYS A 8 -11.51 9.01 -3.67
N LEU A 9 -10.27 8.71 -3.29
CA LEU A 9 -9.40 7.82 -4.07
C LEU A 9 -9.92 6.37 -4.00
N SER A 10 -10.98 6.07 -4.72
CA SER A 10 -11.69 4.78 -4.68
C SER A 10 -10.84 3.59 -5.13
N GLN A 11 -9.75 3.83 -5.88
CA GLN A 11 -8.81 2.78 -6.28
C GLN A 11 -7.82 2.40 -5.16
N LEU A 12 -7.79 3.17 -4.05
CA LEU A 12 -6.91 2.89 -2.91
C LEU A 12 -7.58 1.91 -1.95
N VAL A 13 -7.03 0.71 -1.88
CA VAL A 13 -7.43 -0.31 -0.91
C VAL A 13 -6.23 -0.61 0.00
N MET A 14 -6.43 -0.44 1.30
CA MET A 14 -5.44 -0.72 2.33
C MET A 14 -5.86 -1.94 3.15
N PHE A 15 -4.96 -2.87 3.39
CA PHE A 15 -5.15 -3.94 4.36
C PHE A 15 -4.30 -3.64 5.60
N TYR A 16 -4.95 -3.53 6.75
CA TYR A 16 -4.29 -3.36 8.04
C TYR A 16 -4.27 -4.70 8.79
N ASP A 17 -3.08 -5.31 8.88
CA ASP A 17 -2.84 -6.49 9.71
C ASP A 17 -2.81 -6.08 11.19
N LYS A 18 -3.95 -6.25 11.86
CA LYS A 18 -4.13 -5.88 13.25
C LYS A 18 -3.87 -7.10 14.15
N ASN A 19 -2.63 -7.32 14.50
CA ASN A 19 -2.21 -8.44 15.35
C ASN A 19 -1.94 -8.07 16.82
N ASP A 20 -2.08 -6.78 17.16
CA ASP A 20 -1.95 -6.22 18.52
C ASP A 20 -0.58 -6.45 19.19
N ILE A 21 0.45 -6.82 18.43
CA ILE A 21 1.82 -7.09 18.92
C ILE A 21 2.82 -6.18 18.20
N GLN A 22 3.79 -5.71 18.94
CA GLN A 22 4.97 -4.98 18.48
C GLN A 22 6.23 -5.56 19.13
N ILE A 23 7.42 -5.12 18.72
CA ILE A 23 8.70 -5.61 19.25
C ILE A 23 8.74 -5.60 20.78
N ALA A 24 8.25 -4.54 21.41
CA ALA A 24 8.29 -4.37 22.87
C ALA A 24 7.11 -5.00 23.62
N GLY A 25 6.23 -5.75 22.95
CA GLY A 25 5.06 -6.40 23.55
C GLY A 25 3.73 -5.98 22.94
N LYS A 26 2.66 -5.94 23.73
CA LYS A 26 1.33 -5.56 23.24
C LYS A 26 1.24 -4.09 22.87
N THR A 27 0.58 -3.79 21.75
CA THR A 27 0.34 -2.41 21.28
C THR A 27 -0.46 -1.59 22.30
N SER A 28 -1.36 -2.22 23.06
CA SER A 28 -2.18 -1.55 24.09
C SER A 28 -1.38 -0.86 25.22
N ARG A 29 -0.07 -1.07 25.25
CA ARG A 29 0.83 -0.35 26.17
C ARG A 29 1.07 1.10 25.79
N CYS A 30 0.88 1.45 24.53
CA CYS A 30 1.20 2.76 23.98
C CYS A 30 0.15 3.30 22.98
N ASP A 31 -0.82 2.49 22.58
CA ASP A 31 -1.84 2.85 21.61
C ASP A 31 -3.21 2.33 22.04
N SER A 32 -4.19 3.25 22.11
CA SER A 32 -5.60 2.96 22.41
C SER A 32 -6.52 3.44 21.27
N THR A 33 -5.96 3.75 20.11
CA THR A 33 -6.70 4.32 18.98
C THR A 33 -7.71 3.33 18.41
N ASN A 34 -8.95 3.77 18.28
CA ASN A 34 -9.94 3.06 17.48
C ASN A 34 -9.75 3.41 16.00
N TYR A 35 -8.96 2.60 15.29
CA TYR A 35 -8.63 2.83 13.89
C TYR A 35 -9.85 2.79 12.98
N ALA A 36 -10.85 1.94 13.25
CA ALA A 36 -12.06 1.92 12.47
C ALA A 36 -12.78 3.28 12.50
N ASN A 37 -12.95 3.86 13.68
CA ASN A 37 -13.57 5.16 13.83
C ASN A 37 -12.69 6.29 13.24
N LEU A 38 -11.36 6.19 13.40
CA LEU A 38 -10.42 7.15 12.84
C LEU A 38 -10.53 7.22 11.31
N PHE A 39 -10.54 6.09 10.63
CA PHE A 39 -10.65 6.05 9.18
C PHE A 39 -12.05 6.43 8.67
N LYS A 40 -13.12 6.06 9.39
CA LYS A 40 -14.47 6.56 9.10
C LYS A 40 -14.56 8.07 9.16
N ALA A 41 -13.93 8.69 10.17
CA ALA A 41 -13.89 10.16 10.30
C ALA A 41 -13.12 10.85 9.15
N MET A 42 -12.24 10.12 8.47
CA MET A 42 -11.51 10.59 7.29
C MET A 42 -12.21 10.24 5.96
N ASN A 43 -13.49 9.85 5.99
CA ASN A 43 -14.27 9.44 4.81
C ASN A 43 -13.71 8.22 4.07
N TRP A 44 -13.26 7.22 4.80
CA TRP A 44 -12.91 5.91 4.25
C TRP A 44 -14.05 4.91 4.43
N ASP A 45 -14.21 4.01 3.49
CA ASP A 45 -14.94 2.76 3.69
C ASP A 45 -14.12 1.85 4.61
N VAL A 46 -14.74 1.34 5.68
CA VAL A 46 -14.04 0.59 6.72
C VAL A 46 -14.71 -0.75 6.97
N GLN A 47 -13.94 -1.81 6.80
CA GLN A 47 -14.37 -3.17 7.05
C GLN A 47 -13.48 -3.79 8.13
N GLU A 48 -14.07 -4.48 9.10
CA GLU A 48 -13.38 -5.24 10.14
C GLU A 48 -13.69 -6.72 9.95
N ILE A 49 -12.66 -7.55 9.83
CA ILE A 49 -12.79 -8.98 9.52
C ILE A 49 -11.85 -9.83 10.37
N ASP A 50 -12.10 -11.14 10.40
CA ASP A 50 -11.08 -12.11 10.76
C ASP A 50 -10.03 -12.19 9.64
N GLY A 51 -8.81 -11.74 9.92
CA GLY A 51 -7.70 -11.72 8.96
C GLY A 51 -7.10 -13.11 8.67
N HIS A 52 -7.63 -14.17 9.28
CA HIS A 52 -7.29 -15.56 8.96
C HIS A 52 -8.40 -16.28 8.20
N ASP A 53 -9.56 -15.66 7.99
CA ASP A 53 -10.63 -16.20 7.17
C ASP A 53 -10.46 -15.75 5.72
N HIS A 54 -10.05 -16.68 4.85
CA HIS A 54 -9.79 -16.42 3.44
C HIS A 54 -11.05 -15.95 2.69
N GLU A 55 -12.24 -16.45 3.05
CA GLU A 55 -13.48 -16.04 2.40
C GLU A 55 -13.89 -14.62 2.85
N ALA A 56 -13.70 -14.29 4.13
CA ALA A 56 -13.92 -12.93 4.64
C ALA A 56 -12.98 -11.93 3.95
N ILE A 57 -11.70 -12.28 3.78
CA ILE A 57 -10.72 -11.45 3.06
C ILE A 57 -11.16 -11.22 1.61
N ARG A 58 -11.52 -12.30 0.89
CA ARG A 58 -11.98 -12.22 -0.51
C ARG A 58 -13.17 -11.29 -0.65
N LYS A 59 -14.19 -11.51 0.17
CA LYS A 59 -15.41 -10.69 0.17
C LYS A 59 -15.12 -9.22 0.49
N ALA A 60 -14.24 -8.96 1.45
CA ALA A 60 -13.86 -7.60 1.80
C ALA A 60 -13.14 -6.88 0.63
N ILE A 61 -12.28 -7.58 -0.10
CA ILE A 61 -11.63 -7.02 -1.30
C ILE A 61 -12.66 -6.73 -2.39
N GLU A 62 -13.60 -7.64 -2.65
CA GLU A 62 -14.67 -7.45 -3.64
C GLU A 62 -15.54 -6.22 -3.31
N ILE A 63 -15.89 -6.03 -2.03
CA ILE A 63 -16.60 -4.84 -1.57
C ILE A 63 -15.75 -3.58 -1.80
N ALA A 64 -14.49 -3.61 -1.40
CA ALA A 64 -13.58 -2.47 -1.55
C ALA A 64 -13.42 -2.04 -3.02
N GLN A 65 -13.37 -2.99 -3.96
CA GLN A 65 -13.27 -2.70 -5.40
C GLN A 65 -14.48 -1.96 -5.98
N THR A 66 -15.63 -2.03 -5.31
CA THR A 66 -16.87 -1.35 -5.74
C THR A 66 -17.19 -0.10 -4.92
N SER A 67 -16.42 0.19 -3.87
CA SER A 67 -16.59 1.36 -3.03
C SER A 67 -16.28 2.66 -3.80
N PRO A 68 -17.09 3.72 -3.65
CA PRO A 68 -16.77 5.04 -4.20
C PRO A 68 -15.76 5.82 -3.35
N LEU A 69 -15.27 5.24 -2.25
CA LEU A 69 -14.33 5.81 -1.30
C LEU A 69 -13.06 4.95 -1.22
N PRO A 70 -11.92 5.50 -0.77
CA PRO A 70 -10.79 4.66 -0.39
C PRO A 70 -11.22 3.70 0.71
N SER A 71 -10.74 2.46 0.65
CA SER A 71 -11.16 1.40 1.58
C SER A 71 -10.02 0.96 2.47
N ILE A 72 -10.32 0.72 3.75
CA ILE A 72 -9.42 0.03 4.66
C ILE A 72 -10.09 -1.24 5.18
N ILE A 73 -9.40 -2.36 5.03
CA ILE A 73 -9.79 -3.66 5.57
C ILE A 73 -8.93 -3.92 6.81
N ILE A 74 -9.53 -3.91 7.97
CA ILE A 74 -8.87 -4.20 9.25
C ILE A 74 -9.01 -5.69 9.53
N GLY A 75 -7.96 -6.47 9.22
CA GLY A 75 -7.92 -7.90 9.50
C GLY A 75 -7.37 -8.16 10.90
N ASN A 76 -8.20 -8.66 11.80
CA ASN A 76 -7.74 -9.12 13.10
C ASN A 76 -6.98 -10.44 12.91
N THR A 77 -5.71 -10.45 13.27
CA THR A 77 -4.81 -11.59 13.06
C THR A 77 -4.09 -11.99 14.34
N THR A 78 -3.40 -13.10 14.27
CA THR A 78 -2.49 -13.58 15.32
C THR A 78 -1.10 -13.68 14.72
N ILE A 79 -0.15 -12.92 15.25
CA ILE A 79 1.25 -12.99 14.81
C ILE A 79 1.79 -14.41 15.03
N ALA A 80 2.57 -14.93 14.08
CA ALA A 80 3.16 -16.27 14.09
C ALA A 80 2.12 -17.39 14.31
N LYS A 81 0.90 -17.24 13.74
CA LYS A 81 -0.14 -18.26 13.85
C LYS A 81 0.36 -19.64 13.40
N GLY A 82 0.11 -20.64 14.21
CA GLY A 82 0.58 -22.01 14.01
C GLY A 82 1.95 -22.29 14.58
N SER A 83 2.69 -21.29 15.09
CA SER A 83 3.94 -21.51 15.79
C SER A 83 3.69 -22.30 17.09
N ALA A 84 4.57 -23.25 17.38
CA ALA A 84 4.41 -24.14 18.52
C ALA A 84 4.53 -23.42 19.88
N THR A 85 5.44 -22.44 19.96
CA THR A 85 5.74 -21.75 21.21
C THR A 85 5.70 -20.23 21.12
N LEU A 86 5.71 -19.66 19.90
CA LEU A 86 5.86 -18.22 19.67
C LEU A 86 4.59 -17.55 19.12
N GLU A 87 3.51 -18.30 18.96
CA GLU A 87 2.22 -17.73 18.53
C GLU A 87 1.77 -16.64 19.50
N ASN A 88 1.33 -15.50 18.97
CA ASN A 88 0.88 -14.33 19.70
C ASN A 88 1.91 -13.76 20.72
N LYS A 89 3.19 -13.90 20.43
CA LYS A 89 4.27 -13.38 21.27
C LYS A 89 5.16 -12.39 20.55
N SER A 90 5.63 -11.38 21.27
CA SER A 90 6.53 -10.36 20.73
C SER A 90 7.88 -10.91 20.26
N GLN A 91 8.31 -12.03 20.80
CA GLN A 91 9.54 -12.71 20.38
C GLN A 91 9.52 -13.19 18.92
N SER A 92 8.33 -13.35 18.33
CA SER A 92 8.18 -13.69 16.91
C SER A 92 8.28 -12.47 15.99
N HIS A 93 8.27 -11.24 16.54
CA HIS A 93 8.26 -10.01 15.76
C HIS A 93 9.65 -9.69 15.22
N GLY A 94 9.91 -10.09 13.96
CA GLY A 94 11.16 -9.78 13.27
C GLY A 94 12.38 -10.64 13.65
N ALA A 95 12.20 -11.70 14.47
CA ALA A 95 13.25 -12.64 14.82
C ALA A 95 13.08 -13.98 14.08
N PRO A 96 14.16 -14.61 13.59
CA PRO A 96 14.07 -15.93 12.99
C PRO A 96 13.72 -16.99 14.05
N PHE A 97 12.95 -17.99 13.62
CA PHE A 97 12.66 -19.15 14.47
C PHE A 97 13.87 -20.08 14.57
N SER A 98 14.03 -20.75 15.70
CA SER A 98 15.02 -21.83 15.81
C SER A 98 14.65 -23.01 14.90
N PRO A 99 15.61 -23.86 14.50
CA PRO A 99 15.32 -25.05 13.70
C PRO A 99 14.25 -25.93 14.32
N GLU A 100 14.25 -26.10 15.63
CA GLU A 100 13.28 -26.91 16.38
C GLU A 100 11.89 -26.27 16.33
N GLU A 101 11.80 -24.95 16.44
CA GLU A 101 10.54 -24.22 16.34
C GLU A 101 9.97 -24.31 14.92
N ILE A 102 10.82 -24.25 13.89
CA ILE A 102 10.42 -24.42 12.49
C ILE A 102 9.79 -25.79 12.27
N ILE A 103 10.45 -26.85 12.73
CA ILE A 103 9.96 -28.24 12.60
C ILE A 103 8.58 -28.37 13.26
N ARG A 104 8.45 -27.93 14.53
CA ARG A 104 7.18 -28.01 15.26
C ARG A 104 6.08 -27.18 14.62
N THR A 105 6.42 -26.00 14.11
CA THR A 105 5.47 -25.14 13.41
C THR A 105 4.97 -25.79 12.13
N LYS A 106 5.85 -26.41 11.34
CA LYS A 106 5.45 -27.18 10.17
C LYS A 106 4.51 -28.33 10.50
N GLN A 107 4.82 -29.08 11.56
CA GLN A 107 3.96 -30.17 12.04
C GLN A 107 2.57 -29.64 12.46
N ASN A 108 2.50 -28.53 13.20
CA ASN A 108 1.24 -27.90 13.58
C ASN A 108 0.41 -27.44 12.37
N LEU A 109 1.07 -27.03 11.29
CA LEU A 109 0.45 -26.54 10.06
C LEU A 109 0.17 -27.68 9.06
N GLY A 110 0.53 -28.93 9.39
CA GLY A 110 0.36 -30.09 8.49
C GLY A 110 1.27 -30.03 7.25
N LEU A 111 2.43 -29.37 7.35
CA LEU A 111 3.43 -29.25 6.30
C LEU A 111 4.55 -30.28 6.49
N PRO A 112 5.21 -30.75 5.41
CA PRO A 112 6.40 -31.57 5.50
C PRO A 112 7.49 -30.89 6.32
N ASP A 113 8.03 -31.57 7.32
CA ASP A 113 9.03 -31.00 8.25
C ASP A 113 10.47 -31.20 7.77
N ASP A 114 10.69 -32.12 6.82
CA ASP A 114 11.97 -32.47 6.19
C ASP A 114 12.29 -31.68 4.91
N GLU A 115 11.31 -30.96 4.35
CA GLU A 115 11.51 -30.16 3.13
C GLU A 115 11.67 -28.67 3.45
N SER A 116 12.68 -28.04 2.85
CA SER A 116 12.80 -26.58 2.80
C SER A 116 12.06 -26.02 1.59
N PHE A 117 11.41 -24.85 1.76
CA PHE A 117 10.67 -24.18 0.68
C PHE A 117 9.59 -25.05 0.02
N TYR A 118 8.95 -25.93 0.80
CA TYR A 118 7.87 -26.76 0.30
C TYR A 118 6.77 -25.92 -0.35
N CYS A 119 6.41 -26.31 -1.56
CA CYS A 119 5.30 -25.71 -2.32
C CYS A 119 4.47 -26.80 -3.00
N PRO A 120 3.22 -26.99 -2.60
CA PRO A 120 2.33 -27.99 -3.22
C PRO A 120 2.22 -27.81 -4.73
N VAL A 121 2.10 -28.94 -5.45
CA VAL A 121 2.00 -28.92 -6.92
C VAL A 121 0.76 -28.14 -7.39
N GLU A 122 -0.34 -28.25 -6.64
CA GLU A 122 -1.59 -27.54 -6.91
C GLU A 122 -1.40 -26.04 -6.84
N VAL A 123 -0.64 -25.54 -5.87
CA VAL A 123 -0.30 -24.11 -5.69
C VAL A 123 0.54 -23.63 -6.88
N LYS A 124 1.57 -24.41 -7.27
CA LYS A 124 2.37 -24.07 -8.46
C LYS A 124 1.53 -23.98 -9.72
N LYS A 125 0.62 -24.96 -9.94
CA LYS A 125 -0.29 -24.95 -11.09
C LYS A 125 -1.27 -23.77 -11.06
N TYR A 126 -1.76 -23.39 -9.88
CA TYR A 126 -2.63 -22.23 -9.72
C TYR A 126 -1.94 -20.94 -10.14
N PHE A 127 -0.74 -20.68 -9.61
CA PHE A 127 0.02 -19.48 -9.96
C PHE A 127 0.46 -19.49 -11.43
N GLN A 128 0.89 -20.62 -11.99
CA GLN A 128 1.26 -20.72 -13.40
C GLN A 128 0.09 -20.39 -14.34
N ARG A 129 -1.12 -20.81 -13.99
CA ARG A 129 -2.34 -20.52 -14.76
C ARG A 129 -2.68 -19.04 -14.70
N ASN A 130 -2.64 -18.45 -13.51
CA ASN A 130 -2.92 -17.03 -13.30
C ASN A 130 -1.83 -16.15 -13.91
N PHE A 131 -0.56 -16.58 -13.88
CA PHE A 131 0.54 -15.84 -14.49
C PHE A 131 0.34 -15.69 -16.02
N LYS A 132 -0.14 -16.73 -16.70
CA LYS A 132 -0.44 -16.64 -18.14
C LYS A 132 -1.55 -15.64 -18.44
N SER A 133 -2.61 -15.60 -17.63
CA SER A 133 -3.68 -14.60 -17.79
C SER A 133 -3.21 -13.17 -17.51
N ILE A 134 -2.32 -12.98 -16.53
CA ILE A 134 -1.70 -11.69 -16.24
C ILE A 134 -0.78 -11.26 -17.39
N GLN A 135 0.02 -12.16 -17.96
CA GLN A 135 0.84 -11.86 -19.14
C GLN A 135 -0.01 -11.40 -20.33
N GLN A 136 -1.16 -12.05 -20.55
CA GLN A 136 -2.10 -11.64 -21.60
C GLN A 136 -2.65 -10.24 -21.32
N LEU A 137 -3.08 -9.96 -20.08
CA LEU A 137 -3.56 -8.63 -19.68
C LEU A 137 -2.50 -7.54 -19.85
N ILE A 138 -1.23 -7.85 -19.57
CA ILE A 138 -0.10 -6.92 -19.80
C ILE A 138 0.07 -6.67 -21.28
N SER A 139 0.10 -7.72 -22.11
CA SER A 139 0.19 -7.59 -23.57
C SER A 139 -0.95 -6.75 -24.12
N ASP A 140 -2.19 -7.05 -23.72
CA ASP A 140 -3.38 -6.28 -24.15
C ASP A 140 -3.34 -4.83 -23.66
N SER A 141 -2.66 -4.55 -22.52
CA SER A 141 -2.48 -3.19 -22.03
C SER A 141 -1.39 -2.44 -22.79
N ASP A 142 -0.35 -3.14 -23.25
CA ASP A 142 0.72 -2.54 -24.05
C ASP A 142 0.21 -2.07 -25.42
N GLU A 143 -0.77 -2.78 -26.01
CA GLU A 143 -1.44 -2.33 -27.22
C GLU A 143 -2.30 -1.06 -27.03
N ARG A 144 -2.71 -0.76 -25.79
CA ARG A 144 -3.52 0.43 -25.43
C ARG A 144 -2.68 1.65 -25.06
N LYS A 145 -1.37 1.50 -24.92
CA LYS A 145 -0.48 2.53 -24.36
C LYS A 145 -0.19 3.72 -25.26
N ASP A 146 -0.41 3.62 -26.56
CA ASP A 146 0.07 4.66 -27.46
C ASP A 146 -0.87 5.87 -27.65
N SER A 147 -2.11 5.82 -27.13
CA SER A 147 -3.07 6.91 -27.37
C SER A 147 -3.35 7.81 -26.16
N ASP A 148 -3.12 7.34 -24.91
CA ASP A 148 -3.62 8.03 -23.71
C ASP A 148 -2.54 8.41 -22.69
N ILE A 149 -1.26 8.17 -22.97
CA ILE A 149 -0.17 8.60 -22.11
C ILE A 149 0.22 10.02 -22.53
N PHE A 150 0.00 10.98 -21.63
CA PHE A 150 0.53 12.32 -21.76
C PHE A 150 2.05 12.26 -21.96
N ASP A 151 2.52 12.58 -23.15
CA ASP A 151 3.97 12.58 -23.47
C ASP A 151 4.64 13.80 -22.83
N ILE A 152 5.03 13.62 -21.57
CA ILE A 152 5.77 14.65 -20.82
C ILE A 152 7.04 15.09 -21.55
N SER A 153 7.68 14.19 -22.30
CA SER A 153 8.95 14.50 -22.96
C SER A 153 8.79 15.46 -24.15
N SER A 154 7.67 15.41 -24.86
CA SER A 154 7.34 16.37 -25.91
C SER A 154 6.95 17.72 -25.35
N GLU A 155 6.15 17.73 -24.27
CA GLU A 155 5.72 18.97 -23.63
C GLU A 155 6.88 19.72 -22.96
N LEU A 156 7.78 19.01 -22.27
CA LEU A 156 8.96 19.62 -21.64
C LEU A 156 9.87 20.36 -22.64
N LYS A 157 9.93 19.90 -23.90
CA LYS A 157 10.72 20.58 -24.94
C LYS A 157 10.14 21.93 -25.35
N ASN A 158 8.86 22.14 -25.12
CA ASN A 158 8.12 23.32 -25.54
C ASN A 158 7.90 24.34 -24.40
N ILE A 159 8.36 24.01 -23.17
CA ILE A 159 8.23 24.89 -22.02
C ILE A 159 9.48 25.77 -21.93
N ASP A 160 9.30 27.05 -22.16
CA ASP A 160 10.36 28.01 -21.85
C ASP A 160 10.62 28.04 -20.34
N LEU A 161 11.86 27.94 -19.94
CA LEU A 161 12.25 28.08 -18.53
C LEU A 161 11.91 29.48 -18.02
N VAL A 162 11.75 29.60 -16.70
CA VAL A 162 11.62 30.92 -16.08
C VAL A 162 12.96 31.64 -16.21
N ASP A 163 12.95 32.81 -16.84
CA ASP A 163 14.13 33.66 -16.94
C ASP A 163 14.24 34.51 -15.67
N PHE A 164 15.35 34.36 -14.96
CA PHE A 164 15.67 35.13 -13.76
C PHE A 164 16.80 36.12 -14.09
N ASP A 165 16.59 37.42 -13.80
CA ASP A 165 17.67 38.40 -13.93
C ASP A 165 18.79 38.04 -12.92
N PRO A 166 20.05 37.85 -13.40
CA PRO A 166 21.18 37.54 -12.51
C PRO A 166 21.43 38.62 -11.42
N ASN A 167 20.88 39.78 -11.59
CA ASN A 167 21.01 40.89 -10.62
C ASN A 167 19.87 40.90 -9.58
N ASP A 168 18.85 40.13 -9.79
CA ASP A 168 17.72 40.05 -8.84
C ASP A 168 18.10 39.24 -7.60
N VAL A 169 17.79 39.79 -6.44
CA VAL A 169 17.87 39.07 -5.17
C VAL A 169 16.51 38.47 -4.86
N ILE A 170 16.34 37.22 -5.25
CA ILE A 170 15.09 36.46 -5.04
C ILE A 170 15.32 35.29 -4.09
N ALA A 171 14.41 35.07 -3.14
CA ALA A 171 14.45 33.89 -2.30
C ALA A 171 14.25 32.60 -3.15
N THR A 172 15.03 31.55 -2.88
CA THR A 172 14.96 30.29 -3.63
C THR A 172 13.58 29.67 -3.64
N ARG A 173 12.81 29.77 -2.54
CA ARG A 173 11.40 29.34 -2.47
C ARG A 173 10.50 30.06 -3.46
N LYS A 174 10.71 31.40 -3.65
CA LYS A 174 9.95 32.19 -4.62
C LYS A 174 10.32 31.81 -6.07
N ALA A 175 11.61 31.60 -6.33
CA ALA A 175 12.06 31.11 -7.62
C ALA A 175 11.50 29.71 -7.93
N PHE A 176 11.46 28.83 -6.96
CA PHE A 176 10.84 27.52 -7.09
C PHE A 176 9.33 27.62 -7.37
N GLY A 177 8.59 28.44 -6.63
CA GLY A 177 7.16 28.68 -6.87
C GLY A 177 6.89 29.19 -8.29
N MET A 178 7.63 30.17 -8.76
CA MET A 178 7.52 30.70 -10.14
C MET A 178 7.78 29.61 -11.21
N SER A 179 8.76 28.75 -10.97
CA SER A 179 9.06 27.62 -11.85
C SER A 179 7.93 26.60 -11.83
N LEU A 180 7.41 26.29 -10.65
CA LEU A 180 6.33 25.32 -10.47
C LEU A 180 5.02 25.80 -11.14
N ASP A 181 4.67 27.08 -10.98
CA ASP A 181 3.50 27.68 -11.64
C ASP A 181 3.62 27.55 -13.18
N LYS A 182 4.81 27.81 -13.71
CA LYS A 182 5.05 27.69 -15.14
C LYS A 182 4.94 26.26 -15.63
N PHE A 183 5.54 25.29 -14.93
CA PHE A 183 5.47 23.89 -15.31
C PHE A 183 4.06 23.29 -15.13
N SER A 184 3.36 23.62 -14.03
CA SER A 184 2.04 23.07 -13.74
C SER A 184 0.98 23.51 -14.76
N SER A 185 1.13 24.68 -15.36
CA SER A 185 0.23 25.15 -16.42
C SER A 185 0.34 24.36 -17.74
N HIS A 186 1.47 23.66 -17.95
CA HIS A 186 1.73 22.87 -19.16
C HIS A 186 1.67 21.36 -18.91
N ILE A 187 1.89 20.92 -17.67
CA ILE A 187 1.95 19.51 -17.32
C ILE A 187 0.81 19.15 -16.36
N PRO A 188 -0.36 18.73 -16.89
CA PRO A 188 -1.56 18.48 -16.08
C PRO A 188 -1.42 17.28 -15.10
N THR A 189 -0.36 16.50 -15.24
CA THR A 189 -0.06 15.37 -14.35
C THR A 189 0.75 15.77 -13.12
N ILE A 190 1.19 17.02 -13.01
CA ILE A 190 1.85 17.52 -11.79
C ILE A 190 0.81 17.62 -10.68
N VAL A 191 1.02 16.88 -9.61
CA VAL A 191 0.23 16.95 -8.39
C VAL A 191 1.18 17.22 -7.24
N GLY A 192 0.89 18.26 -6.48
CA GLY A 192 1.70 18.65 -5.34
C GLY A 192 0.88 19.28 -4.24
N GLY A 193 1.51 19.60 -3.16
CA GLY A 193 0.90 20.28 -2.04
C GLY A 193 1.92 20.65 -0.98
N SER A 194 1.50 21.52 -0.08
CA SER A 194 2.31 22.01 1.03
C SER A 194 1.70 21.59 2.36
N ALA A 195 2.54 21.38 3.36
CA ALA A 195 2.13 21.15 4.73
C ALA A 195 1.90 22.49 5.46
N ASP A 196 0.87 23.22 5.03
CA ASP A 196 0.50 24.52 5.58
C ASP A 196 1.58 25.64 5.39
N LEU A 197 2.32 25.55 4.30
CA LEU A 197 3.38 26.51 3.93
C LEU A 197 3.18 27.08 2.51
N ASP A 198 1.94 27.12 2.04
CA ASP A 198 1.58 27.47 0.66
C ASP A 198 2.20 28.80 0.20
N GLY A 199 2.17 29.84 1.03
CA GLY A 199 2.81 31.11 0.73
C GLY A 199 4.34 31.12 0.75
N SER A 200 4.97 29.96 1.01
CA SER A 200 6.42 29.78 1.13
C SER A 200 7.00 28.75 0.15
N ASN A 201 6.16 28.10 -0.62
CA ASN A 201 6.55 27.09 -1.60
C ASN A 201 6.22 27.55 -3.00
#